data_564bd56c0342c1047691aac5b9ab9d79
#
_entry.id   564bd56c0342c1047691aac5b9ab9d79
#
_cell.length_a   1.000
_cell.length_b   1.000
_cell.length_c   1.000
_cell.angle_alpha   90.00
_cell.angle_beta   90.00
_cell.angle_gamma   90.00
#
_symmetry.space_group_name_H-M   'P 1'
#
loop_
_entity.id
_entity.type
_entity.pdbx_description
1 polymer ?
#
loop_
_entity_poly.entity_id
_entity_poly.type
_entity_poly.pdbx_seq_one_letter_code
_entity_poly.pdbx_strand_id
1 'polypeptide(L)'
;MSLVIGLDTGGTFTDAALLDVDRGVVLATGKALTTRNDLSIGLGGAIAKILADFDGAPNDIKMVSLSTTLATNAVVEGVGGRVGLFLIGFDEAALERADLARALGQDPVYFINGGHRPDGGIQAPLDIAALDATAHKLKSEVSAFAVA
;
A
#
# COMPACT_ATOMS: atom_id res chain seq x y z
N MET A 1 -4.08 30.27 -3.91
CA MET A 1 -4.64 29.37 -2.88
C MET A 1 -4.48 27.96 -3.38
N SER A 2 -3.64 27.18 -2.71
CA SER A 2 -3.36 25.78 -3.09
C SER A 2 -4.06 24.86 -2.09
N LEU A 3 -5.22 24.37 -2.46
CA LEU A 3 -6.02 23.49 -1.60
C LEU A 3 -5.63 22.03 -1.80
N VAL A 4 -5.48 21.30 -0.70
CA VAL A 4 -5.11 19.88 -0.65
C VAL A 4 -5.99 19.16 0.35
N ILE A 5 -6.46 17.97 0.00
CA ILE A 5 -7.07 17.04 0.95
C ILE A 5 -6.03 16.00 1.37
N GLY A 6 -5.81 15.87 2.68
CA GLY A 6 -5.12 14.74 3.30
C GLY A 6 -6.13 13.75 3.84
N LEU A 7 -5.92 12.46 3.57
CA LEU A 7 -6.75 11.36 4.05
C LEU A 7 -5.85 10.36 4.80
N ASP A 8 -6.31 9.91 5.96
CA ASP A 8 -5.67 8.81 6.68
C ASP A 8 -6.71 7.73 6.99
N THR A 9 -6.50 6.54 6.43
CA THR A 9 -7.40 5.40 6.62
C THR A 9 -6.80 4.43 7.62
N GLY A 10 -7.33 4.48 8.85
CA GLY A 10 -7.03 3.53 9.91
C GLY A 10 -7.97 2.32 9.91
N GLY A 11 -7.75 1.40 10.84
CA GLY A 11 -8.58 0.19 10.97
C GLY A 11 -10.03 0.45 11.43
N THR A 12 -10.31 1.57 12.10
CA THR A 12 -11.62 1.90 12.65
C THR A 12 -12.23 3.15 12.04
N PHE A 13 -11.42 4.18 11.83
CA PHE A 13 -11.86 5.45 11.27
C PHE A 13 -10.96 5.88 10.11
N THR A 14 -11.59 6.58 9.18
CA THR A 14 -10.92 7.35 8.14
C THR A 14 -11.04 8.81 8.49
N ASP A 15 -9.91 9.47 8.66
CA ASP A 15 -9.80 10.90 8.94
C ASP A 15 -9.46 11.65 7.66
N ALA A 16 -9.97 12.88 7.55
CA ALA A 16 -9.72 13.75 6.42
C ALA A 16 -9.52 15.20 6.87
N ALA A 17 -8.65 15.93 6.18
CA ALA A 17 -8.42 17.35 6.41
C ALA A 17 -8.27 18.09 5.09
N LEU A 18 -8.92 19.25 4.96
CA LEU A 18 -8.73 20.21 3.88
C LEU A 18 -7.76 21.29 4.34
N LEU A 19 -6.66 21.46 3.61
CA LEU A 19 -5.60 22.40 3.93
C LEU A 19 -5.48 23.47 2.84
N ASP A 20 -5.30 24.73 3.26
CA ASP A 20 -4.70 25.77 2.46
C ASP A 20 -3.18 25.72 2.69
N VAL A 21 -2.46 25.17 1.72
CA VAL A 21 -1.00 24.97 1.83
C VAL A 21 -0.26 26.30 1.84
N ASP A 22 -0.73 27.27 1.08
CA ASP A 22 -0.08 28.60 0.99
C ASP A 22 -0.13 29.35 2.33
N ARG A 23 -1.21 29.15 3.09
CA ARG A 23 -1.42 29.78 4.40
C ARG A 23 -1.04 28.89 5.58
N GLY A 24 -0.83 27.59 5.36
CA GLY A 24 -0.55 26.61 6.41
C GLY A 24 -1.74 26.42 7.37
N VAL A 25 -2.98 26.50 6.89
CA VAL A 25 -4.19 26.45 7.71
C VAL A 25 -5.07 25.28 7.31
N VAL A 26 -5.59 24.56 8.31
CA VAL A 26 -6.65 23.58 8.12
C VAL A 26 -7.99 24.30 8.04
N LEU A 27 -8.69 24.13 6.92
CA LEU A 27 -9.96 24.80 6.64
C LEU A 27 -11.17 23.97 7.11
N ALA A 28 -11.10 22.64 6.95
CA ALA A 28 -12.15 21.72 7.37
C ALA A 28 -11.56 20.37 7.74
N THR A 29 -12.27 19.62 8.58
CA THR A 29 -11.91 18.24 8.92
C THR A 29 -13.14 17.34 8.81
N GLY A 30 -12.90 16.07 8.45
CA GLY A 30 -13.96 15.07 8.36
C GLY A 30 -13.48 13.74 8.93
N LYS A 31 -14.41 13.00 9.54
CA LYS A 31 -14.16 11.67 10.06
C LYS A 31 -15.33 10.76 9.72
N ALA A 32 -15.03 9.56 9.21
CA ALA A 32 -16.03 8.52 8.95
C ALA A 32 -15.54 7.17 9.47
N LEU A 33 -16.46 6.23 9.67
CA LEU A 33 -16.09 4.84 9.98
C LEU A 33 -15.40 4.21 8.75
N THR A 34 -14.32 3.50 8.98
CA THR A 34 -13.67 2.70 7.94
C THR A 34 -14.54 1.49 7.63
N THR A 35 -14.93 1.34 6.38
CA THR A 35 -15.68 0.17 5.88
C THR A 35 -14.70 -0.83 5.28
N ARG A 36 -14.39 -1.91 6.01
CA ARG A 36 -13.36 -2.89 5.62
C ARG A 36 -13.68 -3.62 4.31
N ASN A 37 -14.96 -3.83 4.02
CA ASN A 37 -15.40 -4.51 2.79
C ASN A 37 -15.31 -3.61 1.55
N ASP A 38 -15.40 -2.29 1.74
CA ASP A 38 -15.27 -1.29 0.68
C ASP A 38 -14.78 0.03 1.31
N LEU A 39 -13.49 0.27 1.19
CA LEU A 39 -12.85 1.46 1.76
C LEU A 39 -13.34 2.76 1.13
N SER A 40 -13.89 2.71 -0.09
CA SER A 40 -14.40 3.89 -0.79
C SER A 40 -15.57 4.54 -0.05
N ILE A 41 -16.36 3.77 0.69
CA ILE A 41 -17.49 4.28 1.48
C ILE A 41 -16.99 5.16 2.63
N GLY A 42 -16.02 4.67 3.41
CA GLY A 42 -15.42 5.44 4.51
C GLY A 42 -14.70 6.69 4.01
N LEU A 43 -13.90 6.54 2.95
CA LEU A 43 -13.19 7.65 2.30
C LEU A 43 -14.18 8.70 1.77
N GLY A 44 -15.19 8.27 1.02
CA GLY A 44 -16.23 9.16 0.49
C GLY A 44 -16.99 9.88 1.59
N GLY A 45 -17.32 9.19 2.69
CA GLY A 45 -17.97 9.78 3.85
C GLY A 45 -17.13 10.86 4.55
N ALA A 46 -15.83 10.65 4.71
CA ALA A 46 -14.91 11.63 5.28
C ALA A 46 -14.76 12.87 4.36
N ILE A 47 -14.62 12.65 3.06
CA ILE A 47 -14.53 13.73 2.05
C ILE A 47 -15.83 14.52 1.99
N ALA A 48 -16.99 13.85 1.99
CA ALA A 48 -18.28 14.54 1.95
C ALA A 48 -18.47 15.51 3.13
N LYS A 49 -18.00 15.16 4.33
CA LYS A 49 -18.02 16.05 5.49
C LYS A 49 -17.17 17.30 5.29
N ILE A 50 -15.95 17.15 4.75
CA ILE A 50 -15.09 18.28 4.42
C ILE A 50 -15.78 19.22 3.43
N LEU A 51 -16.34 18.63 2.36
CA LEU A 51 -16.98 19.42 1.29
C LEU A 51 -18.27 20.10 1.74
N ALA A 52 -18.96 19.54 2.73
CA ALA A 52 -20.17 20.18 3.30
C ALA A 52 -19.85 21.48 4.07
N ASP A 53 -18.67 21.57 4.67
CA ASP A 53 -18.21 22.73 5.44
C ASP A 53 -17.32 23.68 4.59
N PHE A 54 -17.13 23.36 3.30
CA PHE A 54 -16.27 24.11 2.41
C PHE A 54 -17.10 24.95 1.41
N ASP A 55 -16.99 26.27 1.50
CA ASP A 55 -17.72 27.21 0.64
C ASP A 55 -17.11 27.37 -0.78
N GLY A 56 -15.96 26.72 -1.07
CA GLY A 56 -15.30 26.78 -2.38
C GLY A 56 -15.76 25.70 -3.34
N ALA A 57 -15.25 25.75 -4.57
CA ALA A 57 -15.54 24.72 -5.56
C ALA A 57 -14.61 23.50 -5.40
N PRO A 58 -15.10 22.27 -5.57
CA PRO A 58 -14.23 21.07 -5.54
C PRO A 58 -13.06 21.14 -6.54
N ASN A 59 -13.22 21.84 -7.65
CA ASN A 59 -12.16 22.03 -8.66
C ASN A 59 -11.00 22.93 -8.17
N ASP A 60 -11.15 23.62 -7.05
CA ASP A 60 -10.08 24.41 -6.43
C ASP A 60 -9.09 23.49 -5.68
N ILE A 61 -9.50 22.24 -5.37
CA ILE A 61 -8.65 21.23 -4.73
C ILE A 61 -7.69 20.68 -5.77
N LYS A 62 -6.39 20.93 -5.55
CA LYS A 62 -5.33 20.59 -6.51
C LYS A 62 -4.75 19.19 -6.31
N MET A 63 -4.87 18.63 -5.11
CA MET A 63 -4.30 17.33 -4.76
C MET A 63 -5.13 16.65 -3.68
N VAL A 64 -5.20 15.32 -3.78
CA VAL A 64 -5.67 14.45 -2.71
C VAL A 64 -4.52 13.51 -2.37
N SER A 65 -4.11 13.51 -1.11
CA SER A 65 -3.07 12.61 -0.58
C SER A 65 -3.72 11.58 0.34
N LEU A 66 -3.47 10.32 0.09
CA LEU A 66 -3.99 9.22 0.89
C LEU A 66 -2.85 8.51 1.61
N SER A 67 -2.95 8.44 2.93
CA SER A 67 -2.16 7.56 3.79
C SER A 67 -3.03 6.40 4.29
N THR A 68 -2.41 5.26 4.51
CA THR A 68 -3.09 4.10 5.07
C THR A 68 -2.18 3.28 5.96
N THR A 69 -2.69 2.85 7.10
CA THR A 69 -2.04 1.90 8.01
C THR A 69 -2.60 0.48 7.85
N LEU A 70 -3.39 0.22 6.81
CA LEU A 70 -4.09 -1.06 6.62
C LEU A 70 -3.13 -2.24 6.51
N ALA A 71 -2.01 -2.06 5.78
CA ALA A 71 -1.00 -3.11 5.67
C ALA A 71 -0.36 -3.43 7.03
N THR A 72 0.00 -2.40 7.81
CA THR A 72 0.54 -2.56 9.16
C THR A 72 -0.48 -3.24 10.07
N ASN A 73 -1.73 -2.82 10.01
CA ASN A 73 -2.80 -3.41 10.81
C ASN A 73 -3.05 -4.87 10.42
N ALA A 74 -3.05 -5.21 9.13
CA ALA A 74 -3.19 -6.57 8.65
C ALA A 74 -2.07 -7.48 9.19
N VAL A 75 -0.83 -7.00 9.21
CA VAL A 75 0.31 -7.74 9.78
C VAL A 75 0.15 -7.93 11.30
N VAL A 76 -0.22 -6.88 12.04
CA VAL A 76 -0.40 -6.94 13.50
C VAL A 76 -1.57 -7.84 13.89
N GLU A 77 -2.66 -7.78 13.14
CA GLU A 77 -3.88 -8.58 13.39
C GLU A 77 -3.75 -10.01 12.86
N GLY A 78 -2.67 -10.33 12.11
CA GLY A 78 -2.50 -11.63 11.46
C GLY A 78 -3.56 -11.91 10.39
N VAL A 79 -4.14 -10.84 9.82
CA VAL A 79 -5.18 -10.92 8.81
C VAL A 79 -4.55 -10.73 7.43
N GLY A 80 -4.58 -11.77 6.62
CA GLY A 80 -4.05 -11.71 5.26
C GLY A 80 -4.36 -12.99 4.50
N GLY A 81 -4.29 -12.91 3.17
CA GLY A 81 -4.30 -14.10 2.32
C GLY A 81 -2.87 -14.65 2.18
N ARG A 82 -2.76 -15.90 1.74
CA ARG A 82 -1.48 -16.51 1.42
C ARG A 82 -0.82 -15.77 0.25
N VAL A 83 0.44 -15.40 0.40
CA VAL A 83 1.18 -14.58 -0.59
C VAL A 83 2.38 -15.37 -1.12
N GLY A 84 2.57 -15.41 -2.42
CA GLY A 84 3.79 -15.93 -3.04
C GLY A 84 4.82 -14.81 -3.16
N LEU A 85 5.98 -14.94 -2.51
CA LEU A 85 7.06 -13.95 -2.59
C LEU A 85 8.09 -14.35 -3.64
N PHE A 86 8.35 -13.46 -4.59
CA PHE A 86 9.47 -13.56 -5.52
C PHE A 86 10.61 -12.63 -5.05
N LEU A 87 11.76 -13.21 -4.79
CA LEU A 87 13.00 -12.52 -4.48
C LEU A 87 13.91 -12.54 -5.71
N ILE A 88 14.03 -11.39 -6.40
CA ILE A 88 14.76 -11.27 -7.67
C ILE A 88 16.19 -10.81 -7.40
N GLY A 89 17.16 -11.65 -7.71
CA GLY A 89 18.59 -11.36 -7.48
C GLY A 89 19.03 -11.46 -6.02
N PHE A 90 18.19 -12.05 -5.16
CA PHE A 90 18.52 -12.37 -3.78
C PHE A 90 18.93 -13.83 -3.64
N ASP A 91 19.65 -14.12 -2.57
CA ASP A 91 20.01 -15.48 -2.11
C ASP A 91 19.26 -15.83 -0.81
N GLU A 92 19.43 -17.06 -0.33
CA GLU A 92 18.78 -17.54 0.89
C GLU A 92 19.14 -16.72 2.15
N ALA A 93 20.30 -16.06 2.17
CA ALA A 93 20.68 -15.19 3.27
C ALA A 93 19.74 -13.97 3.43
N ALA A 94 18.97 -13.63 2.39
CA ALA A 94 17.95 -12.60 2.48
C ALA A 94 16.84 -12.95 3.49
N LEU A 95 16.56 -14.23 3.71
CA LEU A 95 15.53 -14.67 4.66
C LEU A 95 15.92 -14.43 6.12
N GLU A 96 17.22 -14.42 6.40
CA GLU A 96 17.76 -14.14 7.75
C GLU A 96 17.74 -12.64 8.07
N ARG A 97 17.74 -11.79 7.02
CA ARG A 97 17.72 -10.34 7.18
C ARG A 97 16.36 -9.87 7.64
N ALA A 98 16.35 -8.97 8.63
CA ALA A 98 15.12 -8.38 9.18
C ALA A 98 14.08 -9.40 9.64
N ASP A 99 14.51 -10.63 9.96
CA ASP A 99 13.62 -11.71 10.42
C ASP A 99 12.51 -12.05 9.41
N LEU A 100 12.85 -11.95 8.11
CA LEU A 100 11.89 -12.14 7.02
C LEU A 100 11.27 -13.55 7.03
N ALA A 101 12.06 -14.58 7.32
CA ALA A 101 11.56 -15.95 7.42
C ALA A 101 10.43 -16.09 8.46
N ARG A 102 10.55 -15.40 9.61
CA ARG A 102 9.51 -15.39 10.63
C ARG A 102 8.26 -14.63 10.17
N ALA A 103 8.44 -13.49 9.49
CA ALA A 103 7.33 -12.70 8.98
C ALA A 103 6.51 -13.43 7.91
N LEU A 104 7.17 -14.21 7.07
CA LEU A 104 6.55 -15.00 6.00
C LEU A 104 5.79 -16.23 6.53
N GLY A 105 6.25 -16.81 7.64
CA GLY A 105 5.63 -18.01 8.20
C GLY A 105 5.61 -19.18 7.22
N GLN A 106 4.44 -19.49 6.66
CA GLN A 106 4.26 -20.57 5.68
C GLN A 106 4.03 -20.08 4.24
N ASP A 107 4.20 -18.80 4.00
CA ASP A 107 4.08 -18.23 2.66
C ASP A 107 5.23 -18.70 1.76
N PRO A 108 4.95 -19.13 0.53
CA PRO A 108 5.99 -19.65 -0.35
C PRO A 108 6.91 -18.55 -0.87
N VAL A 109 8.21 -18.83 -0.86
CA VAL A 109 9.27 -17.93 -1.35
C VAL A 109 10.00 -18.59 -2.51
N TYR A 110 10.26 -17.81 -3.55
CA TYR A 110 10.98 -18.24 -4.74
C TYR A 110 12.06 -17.24 -5.09
N PHE A 111 13.26 -17.76 -5.28
CA PHE A 111 14.40 -16.96 -5.75
C PHE A 111 14.44 -17.00 -7.27
N ILE A 112 14.40 -15.83 -7.89
CA ILE A 112 14.43 -15.66 -9.33
C ILE A 112 15.76 -15.01 -9.72
N ASN A 113 16.43 -15.58 -10.73
CA ASN A 113 17.65 -14.96 -11.24
C ASN A 113 17.33 -13.61 -11.90
N GLY A 114 18.16 -12.60 -11.61
CA GLY A 114 17.95 -11.22 -12.07
C GLY A 114 18.65 -10.23 -11.18
N GLY A 115 18.13 -9.00 -11.17
CA GLY A 115 18.52 -7.98 -10.22
C GLY A 115 19.37 -6.85 -10.81
N HIS A 116 19.51 -5.82 -9.97
CA HIS A 116 20.28 -4.61 -10.28
C HIS A 116 21.40 -4.41 -9.26
N ARG A 117 22.47 -3.78 -9.70
CA ARG A 117 23.53 -3.29 -8.83
C ARG A 117 23.11 -1.98 -8.14
N PRO A 118 23.79 -1.57 -7.03
CA PRO A 118 23.50 -0.31 -6.34
C PRO A 118 23.61 0.93 -7.25
N ASP A 119 24.39 0.85 -8.34
CA ASP A 119 24.53 1.92 -9.34
C ASP A 119 23.39 1.96 -10.37
N GLY A 120 22.39 1.08 -10.24
CA GLY A 120 21.27 0.93 -11.18
C GLY A 120 21.58 0.09 -12.40
N GLY A 121 22.81 -0.38 -12.58
CA GLY A 121 23.16 -1.30 -13.67
C GLY A 121 22.55 -2.68 -13.46
N ILE A 122 22.27 -3.38 -14.56
CA ILE A 122 21.77 -4.76 -14.52
C ILE A 122 22.87 -5.67 -13.96
N GLN A 123 22.55 -6.41 -12.90
CA GLN A 123 23.43 -7.44 -12.32
C GLN A 123 23.34 -8.75 -13.12
N ALA A 124 22.12 -9.17 -13.38
CA ALA A 124 21.80 -10.32 -14.22
C ALA A 124 20.48 -10.07 -14.96
N PRO A 125 20.29 -10.61 -16.17
CA PRO A 125 18.98 -10.57 -16.83
C PRO A 125 17.92 -11.28 -16.00
N LEU A 126 16.71 -10.72 -15.97
CA LEU A 126 15.58 -11.35 -15.31
C LEU A 126 15.22 -12.67 -16.03
N ASP A 127 15.15 -13.75 -15.27
CA ASP A 127 14.63 -15.05 -15.76
C ASP A 127 13.08 -15.01 -15.79
N ILE A 128 12.57 -14.43 -16.86
CA ILE A 128 11.13 -14.31 -17.10
C ILE A 128 10.46 -15.69 -17.20
N ALA A 129 11.14 -16.67 -17.78
CA ALA A 129 10.58 -18.01 -17.96
C ALA A 129 10.37 -18.73 -16.62
N ALA A 130 11.36 -18.64 -15.72
CA ALA A 130 11.23 -19.20 -14.37
C ALA A 130 10.15 -18.45 -13.54
N LEU A 131 10.08 -17.12 -13.65
CA LEU A 131 9.08 -16.30 -12.99
C LEU A 131 7.67 -16.70 -13.44
N ASP A 132 7.43 -16.76 -14.74
CA ASP A 132 6.13 -17.10 -15.34
C ASP A 132 5.69 -18.52 -14.98
N ALA A 133 6.56 -19.50 -15.12
CA ALA A 133 6.27 -20.89 -14.74
C ALA A 133 5.91 -21.01 -13.25
N THR A 134 6.63 -20.31 -12.37
CA THR A 134 6.38 -20.34 -10.93
C THR A 134 5.07 -19.64 -10.58
N ALA A 135 4.78 -18.48 -11.19
CA ALA A 135 3.54 -17.76 -10.98
C ALA A 135 2.33 -18.60 -11.43
N HIS A 136 2.41 -19.26 -12.58
CA HIS A 136 1.36 -20.15 -13.07
C HIS A 136 1.11 -21.35 -12.14
N LYS A 137 2.15 -21.92 -11.57
CA LYS A 137 2.04 -23.01 -10.60
C LYS A 137 1.32 -22.58 -9.32
N LEU A 138 1.62 -21.37 -8.85
CA LEU A 138 1.14 -20.87 -7.56
C LEU A 138 -0.22 -20.18 -7.60
N LYS A 139 -0.73 -19.80 -8.77
CA LYS A 139 -1.94 -18.97 -8.89
C LYS A 139 -3.20 -19.54 -8.21
N SER A 140 -3.24 -20.84 -7.97
CA SER A 140 -4.33 -21.51 -7.23
C SER A 140 -4.03 -21.70 -5.75
N GLU A 141 -2.80 -21.45 -5.30
CA GLU A 141 -2.34 -21.67 -3.94
C GLU A 141 -2.22 -20.39 -3.13
N VAL A 142 -2.09 -19.25 -3.82
CA VAL A 142 -1.89 -17.93 -3.20
C VAL A 142 -2.93 -16.93 -3.65
N SER A 143 -3.21 -15.96 -2.78
CA SER A 143 -4.18 -14.89 -3.04
C SER A 143 -3.56 -13.70 -3.76
N ALA A 144 -2.24 -13.54 -3.65
CA ALA A 144 -1.48 -12.46 -4.25
C ALA A 144 -0.01 -12.83 -4.42
N PHE A 145 0.70 -12.05 -5.21
CA PHE A 145 2.15 -12.12 -5.33
C PHE A 145 2.79 -10.82 -4.81
N ALA A 146 3.89 -10.98 -4.09
CA ALA A 146 4.81 -9.91 -3.74
C ALA A 146 6.12 -10.10 -4.50
N VAL A 147 6.74 -9.00 -4.90
CA VAL A 147 8.01 -9.00 -5.65
C VAL A 147 8.98 -8.04 -4.98
N ALA A 148 10.20 -8.47 -4.74
CA ALA A 148 11.31 -7.66 -4.22
C ALA A 148 12.59 -7.87 -5.01
#